data_8e34e88f669ddba3a2176dd8bcdf3543
#
_entry.id   8e34e88f669ddba3a2176dd8bcdf3543
#
_cell.length_a   1.000
_cell.length_b   1.000
_cell.length_c   1.000
_cell.angle_alpha   90.00
_cell.angle_beta   90.00
_cell.angle_gamma   90.00
#
_symmetry.space_group_name_H-M   'P 1'
#
loop_
_entity.id
_entity.type
_entity.pdbx_description
1 polymer ?
#
loop_
_entity_poly.entity_id
_entity_poly.type
_entity_poly.pdbx_seq_one_letter_code
_entity_poly.pdbx_strand_id
1 'polypeptide(L)'
;MGQITVEKNVGGIEGLCVITPAVHGDARGYFMETYNEREMKEAGFDIQFVQDNQSMSVKGVLRGLHFQINYPQCKLVRAVRGSVFDVAVDLREGSATYGKWYGVELSEENKKQFLIPEGFAHGFLVLSDEAEFCYKVNDFWHPNDEGGLAWNDPKIGIRWPDVTGEYRGTPSAEGYCMADGTPLTLSEKDQEWPGLEKKSVSYTHLRAHETAANL
;
A
#
# COMPACT_ATOMS: atom_id res chain seq x y z
N MET A 1 6.45 10.57 -26.98
CA MET A 1 7.59 10.49 -26.10
C MET A 1 7.13 9.76 -24.88
N GLY A 2 7.22 8.50 -24.97
CA GLY A 2 6.86 7.63 -23.92
C GLY A 2 7.87 7.58 -22.83
N GLN A 3 7.43 7.52 -21.62
CA GLN A 3 8.44 7.71 -20.81
C GLN A 3 8.17 7.33 -19.39
N ILE A 4 7.83 6.06 -19.29
CA ILE A 4 7.90 5.37 -18.02
C ILE A 4 9.04 4.35 -18.06
N THR A 5 9.78 4.28 -16.96
CA THR A 5 10.67 3.15 -16.66
C THR A 5 9.95 2.22 -15.72
N VAL A 6 9.94 0.93 -15.98
CA VAL A 6 9.22 -0.07 -15.17
C VAL A 6 10.19 -1.11 -14.63
N GLU A 7 10.28 -1.20 -13.32
CA GLU A 7 10.93 -2.28 -12.60
C GLU A 7 9.87 -3.32 -12.23
N LYS A 8 9.87 -4.47 -12.92
CA LYS A 8 8.85 -5.53 -12.73
C LYS A 8 9.26 -6.52 -11.65
N ASN A 9 8.26 -7.08 -10.97
CA ASN A 9 8.42 -8.15 -9.98
C ASN A 9 9.42 -7.78 -8.87
N VAL A 10 9.34 -6.54 -8.39
CA VAL A 10 10.24 -6.06 -7.34
C VAL A 10 10.13 -6.92 -6.08
N GLY A 11 11.28 -7.13 -5.41
CA GLY A 11 11.36 -8.04 -4.27
C GLY A 11 11.15 -9.52 -4.62
N GLY A 12 11.15 -9.89 -5.91
CA GLY A 12 10.85 -11.24 -6.38
C GLY A 12 9.37 -11.62 -6.24
N ILE A 13 8.49 -10.63 -6.09
CA ILE A 13 7.05 -10.82 -5.94
C ILE A 13 6.37 -10.49 -7.26
N GLU A 14 5.77 -11.49 -7.88
CA GLU A 14 5.14 -11.36 -9.19
C GLU A 14 4.04 -10.28 -9.18
N GLY A 15 4.09 -9.40 -10.18
CA GLY A 15 3.11 -8.34 -10.40
C GLY A 15 3.38 -7.03 -9.67
N LEU A 16 4.19 -7.01 -8.59
CA LEU A 16 4.61 -5.75 -7.99
C LEU A 16 5.58 -5.01 -8.91
N CYS A 17 5.30 -3.74 -9.21
CA CYS A 17 6.14 -2.95 -10.09
C CYS A 17 6.39 -1.56 -9.53
N VAL A 18 7.61 -1.06 -9.71
CA VAL A 18 7.95 0.35 -9.49
C VAL A 18 8.01 1.03 -10.84
N ILE A 19 7.25 2.11 -11.00
CA ILE A 19 7.14 2.87 -12.24
C ILE A 19 7.68 4.28 -11.99
N THR A 20 8.61 4.70 -12.83
CA THR A 20 9.18 6.05 -12.76
C THR A 20 8.87 6.80 -14.05
N PRO A 21 8.05 7.86 -14.01
CA PRO A 21 7.77 8.68 -15.17
C PRO A 21 8.99 9.53 -15.55
N ALA A 22 9.12 9.85 -16.83
CA ALA A 22 10.10 10.84 -17.28
C ALA A 22 9.71 12.22 -16.79
N VAL A 23 10.68 12.96 -16.29
CA VAL A 23 10.50 14.33 -15.80
C VAL A 23 11.24 15.28 -16.75
N HIS A 24 10.52 16.26 -17.30
CA HIS A 24 11.03 17.28 -18.20
C HIS A 24 11.11 18.61 -17.48
N GLY A 25 12.34 19.04 -17.15
CA GLY A 25 12.59 20.27 -16.39
C GLY A 25 13.18 21.39 -17.24
N ASP A 26 12.84 22.64 -16.90
CA ASP A 26 13.47 23.86 -17.43
C ASP A 26 13.46 24.96 -16.35
N ALA A 27 13.81 26.18 -16.71
CA ALA A 27 13.86 27.31 -15.77
C ALA A 27 12.50 27.66 -15.10
N ARG A 28 11.40 27.16 -15.62
CA ARG A 28 10.04 27.36 -15.06
C ARG A 28 9.65 26.31 -14.04
N GLY A 29 10.37 25.16 -13.96
CA GLY A 29 10.05 24.00 -13.17
C GLY A 29 10.06 22.72 -13.99
N TYR A 30 9.11 21.82 -13.78
CA TYR A 30 9.06 20.56 -14.50
C TYR A 30 7.66 20.22 -14.98
N PHE A 31 7.61 19.32 -15.98
CA PHE A 31 6.41 18.65 -16.46
C PHE A 31 6.68 17.14 -16.48
N MET A 32 5.66 16.35 -16.12
CA MET A 32 5.67 14.91 -16.31
C MET A 32 4.24 14.39 -16.53
N GLU A 33 4.11 13.33 -17.30
CA GLU A 33 2.88 12.56 -17.34
C GLU A 33 2.87 11.60 -16.14
N THR A 34 1.92 11.78 -15.24
CA THR A 34 1.82 10.92 -14.06
C THR A 34 1.09 9.60 -14.35
N TYR A 35 0.28 9.58 -15.38
CA TYR A 35 -0.41 8.42 -15.91
C TYR A 35 -0.71 8.62 -17.40
N ASN A 36 -0.42 7.61 -18.19
CA ASN A 36 -0.77 7.55 -19.60
C ASN A 36 -1.24 6.12 -19.92
N GLU A 37 -2.53 5.96 -20.24
CA GLU A 37 -3.15 4.65 -20.47
C GLU A 37 -2.42 3.87 -21.57
N ARG A 38 -2.05 4.54 -22.67
CA ARG A 38 -1.39 3.91 -23.80
C ARG A 38 -0.04 3.33 -23.39
N GLU A 39 0.77 4.09 -22.67
CA GLU A 39 2.07 3.64 -22.21
C GLU A 39 1.97 2.50 -21.20
N MET A 40 0.99 2.56 -20.31
CA MET A 40 0.71 1.47 -19.38
C MET A 40 0.36 0.19 -20.13
N LYS A 41 -0.49 0.27 -21.17
CA LYS A 41 -0.82 -0.87 -22.03
C LYS A 41 0.40 -1.40 -22.81
N GLU A 42 1.22 -0.52 -23.35
CA GLU A 42 2.47 -0.88 -24.05
C GLU A 42 3.47 -1.57 -23.10
N ALA A 43 3.48 -1.17 -21.82
CA ALA A 43 4.27 -1.83 -20.77
C ALA A 43 3.69 -3.17 -20.30
N GLY A 44 2.49 -3.53 -20.75
CA GLY A 44 1.79 -4.78 -20.41
C GLY A 44 0.74 -4.65 -19.31
N PHE A 45 0.34 -3.43 -18.94
CA PHE A 45 -0.67 -3.17 -17.91
C PHE A 45 -1.96 -2.66 -18.54
N ASP A 46 -2.91 -3.56 -18.81
CA ASP A 46 -4.25 -3.19 -19.27
C ASP A 46 -5.20 -3.08 -18.07
N ILE A 47 -5.07 -1.98 -17.34
CA ILE A 47 -5.82 -1.71 -16.12
C ILE A 47 -6.70 -0.48 -16.35
N GLN A 48 -8.00 -0.62 -16.11
CA GLN A 48 -8.93 0.50 -16.14
C GLN A 48 -9.04 1.09 -14.71
N PHE A 49 -8.46 2.25 -14.48
CA PHE A 49 -8.65 2.97 -13.24
C PHE A 49 -9.94 3.78 -13.25
N VAL A 50 -10.71 3.71 -12.17
CA VAL A 50 -12.06 4.29 -12.06
C VAL A 50 -12.22 5.31 -10.95
N GLN A 51 -11.23 5.40 -10.04
CA GLN A 51 -11.28 6.31 -8.89
C GLN A 51 -9.88 6.80 -8.54
N ASP A 52 -9.77 8.09 -8.25
CA ASP A 52 -8.58 8.74 -7.70
C ASP A 52 -8.84 9.15 -6.24
N ASN A 53 -7.84 8.92 -5.40
CA ASN A 53 -7.88 9.30 -3.99
C ASN A 53 -6.65 10.14 -3.63
N GLN A 54 -6.82 11.06 -2.67
CA GLN A 54 -5.73 11.83 -2.11
C GLN A 54 -5.87 11.93 -0.60
N SER A 55 -4.76 11.83 0.11
CA SER A 55 -4.69 12.07 1.55
C SER A 55 -3.48 12.92 1.90
N MET A 56 -3.56 13.63 3.02
CA MET A 56 -2.44 14.30 3.65
C MET A 56 -2.24 13.69 5.04
N SER A 57 -1.01 13.52 5.46
CA SER A 57 -0.65 13.00 6.77
C SER A 57 0.66 13.60 7.26
N VAL A 58 0.80 13.70 8.58
CA VAL A 58 2.01 14.20 9.24
C VAL A 58 2.97 13.06 9.54
N LYS A 59 4.21 13.38 9.88
CA LYS A 59 5.27 12.42 10.22
C LYS A 59 4.82 11.43 11.28
N GLY A 60 5.21 10.17 11.09
CA GLY A 60 4.88 9.09 12.01
C GLY A 60 3.48 8.50 11.83
N VAL A 61 2.65 9.08 10.99
CA VAL A 61 1.37 8.45 10.63
C VAL A 61 1.63 7.22 9.78
N LEU A 62 1.06 6.09 10.20
CA LEU A 62 1.03 4.84 9.46
C LEU A 62 -0.43 4.51 9.14
N ARG A 63 -0.73 4.29 7.86
CA ARG A 63 -2.06 3.87 7.39
C ARG A 63 -1.96 2.47 6.81
N GLY A 64 -2.76 1.55 7.29
CA GLY A 64 -2.80 0.19 6.77
C GLY A 64 -2.63 -0.91 7.84
N LEU A 65 -2.44 -2.11 7.39
CA LEU A 65 -2.43 -2.56 5.99
C LEU A 65 -3.86 -2.89 5.54
N HIS A 66 -4.29 -2.35 4.43
CA HIS A 66 -5.69 -2.48 3.97
C HIS A 66 -5.81 -3.23 2.65
N PHE A 67 -6.95 -3.90 2.47
CA PHE A 67 -7.40 -4.50 1.21
C PHE A 67 -8.93 -4.56 1.20
N GLN A 68 -9.52 -4.79 0.04
CA GLN A 68 -10.94 -5.14 -0.09
C GLN A 68 -11.07 -6.64 -0.33
N ILE A 69 -12.09 -7.26 0.28
CA ILE A 69 -12.23 -8.71 0.36
C ILE A 69 -12.89 -9.27 -0.91
N ASN A 70 -14.07 -8.74 -1.26
CA ASN A 70 -14.87 -9.21 -2.40
C ASN A 70 -14.66 -8.36 -3.65
N TYR A 71 -14.20 -7.13 -3.47
CA TYR A 71 -13.91 -6.14 -4.52
C TYR A 71 -12.44 -5.71 -4.48
N PRO A 72 -11.50 -6.65 -4.71
CA PRO A 72 -10.08 -6.34 -4.58
C PRO A 72 -9.66 -5.24 -5.56
N GLN A 73 -8.78 -4.37 -5.10
CA GLN A 73 -8.31 -3.22 -5.86
C GLN A 73 -6.85 -3.39 -6.28
N CYS A 74 -6.58 -3.17 -7.56
CA CYS A 74 -5.26 -2.80 -8.04
C CYS A 74 -5.04 -1.32 -7.77
N LYS A 75 -3.86 -0.94 -7.30
CA LYS A 75 -3.53 0.43 -6.90
C LYS A 75 -2.28 0.92 -7.62
N LEU A 76 -2.32 2.16 -8.08
CA LEU A 76 -1.15 2.90 -8.55
C LEU A 76 -0.95 4.10 -7.64
N VAL A 77 0.07 4.04 -6.78
CA VAL A 77 0.27 4.98 -5.67
C VAL A 77 1.52 5.82 -5.85
N ARG A 78 1.50 7.05 -5.35
CA ARG A 78 2.63 7.98 -5.37
C ARG A 78 2.53 9.03 -4.26
N ALA A 79 3.67 9.57 -3.83
CA ALA A 79 3.73 10.78 -3.02
C ALA A 79 3.89 12.01 -3.93
N VAL A 80 3.02 12.99 -3.81
CA VAL A 80 3.08 14.25 -4.58
C VAL A 80 3.80 15.35 -3.80
N ARG A 81 3.86 15.21 -2.46
CA ARG A 81 4.60 16.06 -1.54
C ARG A 81 5.18 15.19 -0.42
N GLY A 82 6.39 15.54 0.02
CA GLY A 82 7.09 14.78 1.06
C GLY A 82 7.49 13.38 0.64
N SER A 83 7.65 12.50 1.62
CA SER A 83 8.07 11.11 1.42
C SER A 83 7.34 10.15 2.33
N VAL A 84 7.10 8.95 1.79
CA VAL A 84 6.51 7.82 2.52
C VAL A 84 7.30 6.55 2.24
N PHE A 85 7.29 5.61 3.17
CA PHE A 85 7.67 4.23 2.91
C PHE A 85 6.40 3.42 2.67
N ASP A 86 6.22 2.97 1.44
CA ASP A 86 5.03 2.28 0.96
C ASP A 86 5.28 0.78 0.92
N VAL A 87 4.34 -0.01 1.45
CA VAL A 87 4.49 -1.45 1.64
C VAL A 87 3.31 -2.20 1.04
N ALA A 88 3.61 -3.27 0.31
CA ALA A 88 2.65 -4.24 -0.16
C ALA A 88 3.00 -5.64 0.35
N VAL A 89 2.00 -6.38 0.84
CA VAL A 89 2.13 -7.77 1.31
C VAL A 89 1.29 -8.67 0.42
N ASP A 90 1.90 -9.70 -0.15
CA ASP A 90 1.19 -10.67 -0.99
C ASP A 90 0.24 -11.53 -0.16
N LEU A 91 -1.05 -11.46 -0.46
CA LEU A 91 -2.09 -12.24 0.20
C LEU A 91 -2.84 -13.17 -0.78
N ARG A 92 -2.33 -13.35 -1.98
CA ARG A 92 -2.94 -14.21 -3.01
C ARG A 92 -2.79 -15.67 -2.62
N GLU A 93 -3.92 -16.36 -2.51
CA GLU A 93 -3.94 -17.79 -2.20
C GLU A 93 -3.19 -18.59 -3.26
N GLY A 94 -2.32 -19.50 -2.82
CA GLY A 94 -1.49 -20.32 -3.71
C GLY A 94 -0.28 -19.63 -4.30
N SER A 95 -0.06 -18.34 -4.01
CA SER A 95 1.16 -17.66 -4.43
C SER A 95 2.40 -18.22 -3.74
N ALA A 96 3.48 -18.41 -4.49
CA ALA A 96 4.77 -18.81 -3.94
C ALA A 96 5.37 -17.73 -3.01
N THR A 97 4.86 -16.52 -3.07
CA THR A 97 5.26 -15.37 -2.25
C THR A 97 4.20 -14.94 -1.23
N TYR A 98 3.22 -15.82 -0.94
CA TYR A 98 2.22 -15.55 0.09
C TYR A 98 2.86 -15.15 1.42
N GLY A 99 2.42 -14.03 2.00
CA GLY A 99 2.95 -13.45 3.24
C GLY A 99 4.28 -12.70 3.08
N LYS A 100 4.91 -12.70 1.91
CA LYS A 100 6.08 -11.87 1.63
C LYS A 100 5.67 -10.43 1.35
N TRP A 101 6.57 -9.51 1.67
CA TRP A 101 6.34 -8.09 1.47
C TRP A 101 7.48 -7.43 0.69
N TYR A 102 7.16 -6.31 0.08
CA TYR A 102 8.13 -5.38 -0.50
C TYR A 102 7.76 -3.96 -0.10
N GLY A 103 8.78 -3.17 0.22
CA GLY A 103 8.64 -1.77 0.58
C GLY A 103 9.52 -0.89 -0.29
N VAL A 104 9.02 0.30 -0.61
CA VAL A 104 9.72 1.29 -1.44
C VAL A 104 9.45 2.70 -0.91
N GLU A 105 10.47 3.54 -0.89
CA GLU A 105 10.29 4.96 -0.65
C GLU A 105 9.70 5.63 -1.89
N LEU A 106 8.57 6.32 -1.69
CA LEU A 106 7.93 7.18 -2.68
C LEU A 106 8.04 8.63 -2.19
N SER A 107 8.52 9.52 -3.04
CA SER A 107 8.70 10.92 -2.65
C SER A 107 8.44 11.89 -3.80
N GLU A 108 8.19 13.15 -3.44
CA GLU A 108 8.12 14.25 -4.41
C GLU A 108 9.42 14.42 -5.20
N GLU A 109 10.55 13.95 -4.67
CA GLU A 109 11.85 14.05 -5.32
C GLU A 109 12.07 12.90 -6.31
N ASN A 110 11.85 11.64 -5.87
CA ASN A 110 12.16 10.47 -6.71
C ASN A 110 11.08 10.20 -7.76
N LYS A 111 9.89 10.78 -7.64
CA LYS A 111 8.77 10.64 -8.58
C LYS A 111 8.30 9.20 -8.83
N LYS A 112 8.76 8.26 -8.02
CA LYS A 112 8.39 6.84 -8.15
C LYS A 112 6.92 6.64 -7.86
N GLN A 113 6.34 5.69 -8.57
CA GLN A 113 5.00 5.17 -8.34
C GLN A 113 5.09 3.68 -8.08
N PHE A 114 4.21 3.16 -7.25
CA PHE A 114 4.15 1.74 -6.94
C PHE A 114 2.85 1.15 -7.46
N LEU A 115 2.96 0.18 -8.37
CA LEU A 115 1.83 -0.57 -8.90
C LEU A 115 1.67 -1.85 -8.08
N ILE A 116 0.54 -1.94 -7.39
CA ILE A 116 0.19 -3.04 -6.49
C ILE A 116 -1.03 -3.75 -7.07
N PRO A 117 -0.90 -5.01 -7.52
CA PRO A 117 -2.03 -5.76 -8.06
C PRO A 117 -3.10 -6.05 -7.01
N GLU A 118 -4.23 -6.57 -7.47
CA GLU A 118 -5.26 -7.14 -6.61
C GLU A 118 -4.69 -8.30 -5.76
N GLY A 119 -5.24 -8.49 -4.56
CA GLY A 119 -4.83 -9.56 -3.65
C GLY A 119 -3.64 -9.22 -2.75
N PHE A 120 -3.27 -7.95 -2.66
CA PHE A 120 -2.26 -7.46 -1.74
C PHE A 120 -2.87 -6.63 -0.61
N ALA A 121 -2.30 -6.73 0.60
CA ALA A 121 -2.51 -5.73 1.63
C ALA A 121 -1.52 -4.59 1.41
N HIS A 122 -1.97 -3.35 1.62
CA HIS A 122 -1.23 -2.14 1.32
C HIS A 122 -1.27 -1.16 2.48
N GLY A 123 -0.15 -0.51 2.74
CA GLY A 123 -0.04 0.56 3.72
C GLY A 123 1.21 1.39 3.54
N PHE A 124 1.30 2.50 4.25
CA PHE A 124 2.47 3.37 4.21
C PHE A 124 2.75 4.08 5.52
N LEU A 125 4.00 4.43 5.73
CA LEU A 125 4.51 5.24 6.84
C LEU A 125 5.01 6.58 6.30
N VAL A 126 4.59 7.68 6.90
CA VAL A 126 5.07 9.04 6.56
C VAL A 126 6.44 9.28 7.18
N LEU A 127 7.43 9.60 6.33
CA LEU A 127 8.82 9.81 6.72
C LEU A 127 9.18 11.31 6.87
N SER A 128 8.59 12.17 6.05
CA SER A 128 8.76 13.64 6.08
C SER A 128 7.81 14.30 7.09
N ASP A 129 7.98 15.58 7.35
CA ASP A 129 7.12 16.33 8.27
C ASP A 129 5.65 16.24 7.85
N GLU A 130 5.39 16.31 6.55
CA GLU A 130 4.09 16.09 5.91
C GLU A 130 4.27 15.29 4.64
N ALA A 131 3.25 14.53 4.25
CA ALA A 131 3.18 13.89 2.95
C ALA A 131 1.76 13.99 2.36
N GLU A 132 1.69 14.34 1.08
CA GLU A 132 0.48 14.19 0.28
C GLU A 132 0.62 12.97 -0.61
N PHE A 133 -0.36 12.08 -0.52
CA PHE A 133 -0.35 10.76 -1.11
C PHE A 133 -1.55 10.58 -2.02
N CYS A 134 -1.30 10.26 -3.28
CA CYS A 134 -2.33 10.06 -4.30
C CYS A 134 -2.30 8.65 -4.83
N TYR A 135 -3.47 8.07 -5.11
CA TYR A 135 -3.54 6.77 -5.75
C TYR A 135 -4.78 6.56 -6.59
N LYS A 136 -4.57 5.85 -7.70
CA LYS A 136 -5.63 5.36 -8.58
C LYS A 136 -5.99 3.93 -8.21
N VAL A 137 -7.28 3.60 -8.34
CA VAL A 137 -7.78 2.24 -8.11
C VAL A 137 -8.68 1.79 -9.26
N ASN A 138 -8.68 0.49 -9.55
CA ASN A 138 -9.44 -0.11 -10.64
C ASN A 138 -10.85 -0.58 -10.24
N ASP A 139 -11.20 -0.49 -8.96
CA ASP A 139 -12.55 -0.70 -8.46
C ASP A 139 -12.89 0.36 -7.40
N PHE A 140 -14.18 0.62 -7.20
CA PHE A 140 -14.63 1.61 -6.23
C PHE A 140 -14.34 1.18 -4.79
N TRP A 141 -14.25 2.16 -3.91
CA TRP A 141 -14.19 1.89 -2.49
C TRP A 141 -15.54 1.40 -1.95
N HIS A 142 -15.52 0.26 -1.30
CA HIS A 142 -16.65 -0.37 -0.65
C HIS A 142 -16.44 -0.36 0.87
N PRO A 143 -17.11 0.55 1.61
CA PRO A 143 -16.84 0.75 3.05
C PRO A 143 -17.09 -0.49 3.92
N ASN A 144 -17.96 -1.40 3.48
CA ASN A 144 -18.29 -2.62 4.20
C ASN A 144 -17.49 -3.85 3.75
N ASP A 145 -16.56 -3.67 2.81
CA ASP A 145 -15.75 -4.74 2.22
C ASP A 145 -14.27 -4.66 2.65
N GLU A 146 -13.96 -3.80 3.59
CA GLU A 146 -12.59 -3.55 4.00
C GLU A 146 -12.07 -4.67 4.90
N GLY A 147 -10.91 -5.19 4.56
CA GLY A 147 -10.10 -6.07 5.39
C GLY A 147 -8.77 -5.42 5.72
N GLY A 148 -8.10 -5.95 6.73
CA GLY A 148 -6.80 -5.45 7.14
C GLY A 148 -5.88 -6.50 7.72
N LEU A 149 -4.63 -6.12 7.85
CA LEU A 149 -3.55 -6.94 8.38
C LEU A 149 -2.72 -6.12 9.36
N ALA A 150 -2.34 -6.72 10.49
CA ALA A 150 -1.54 -6.05 11.50
C ALA A 150 -0.20 -5.56 10.91
N TRP A 151 0.04 -4.26 11.02
CA TRP A 151 1.22 -3.57 10.45
C TRP A 151 2.55 -4.06 11.03
N ASN A 152 2.52 -4.57 12.27
CA ASN A 152 3.68 -5.01 13.05
C ASN A 152 3.69 -6.53 13.28
N ASP A 153 2.97 -7.31 12.48
CA ASP A 153 2.95 -8.78 12.61
C ASP A 153 4.37 -9.35 12.46
N PRO A 154 4.93 -10.00 13.49
CA PRO A 154 6.29 -10.55 13.45
C PRO A 154 6.47 -11.68 12.41
N LYS A 155 5.38 -12.33 11.97
CA LYS A 155 5.43 -13.37 10.95
C LYS A 155 5.62 -12.81 9.55
N ILE A 156 5.10 -11.61 9.31
CA ILE A 156 5.36 -10.86 8.08
C ILE A 156 6.72 -10.19 8.19
N GLY A 157 7.04 -9.61 9.35
CA GLY A 157 8.34 -9.03 9.65
C GLY A 157 8.67 -7.80 8.81
N ILE A 158 7.69 -6.92 8.57
CA ILE A 158 7.94 -5.66 7.86
C ILE A 158 8.95 -4.84 8.64
N ARG A 159 9.98 -4.37 7.95
CA ARG A 159 10.99 -3.48 8.52
C ARG A 159 10.65 -2.04 8.15
N TRP A 160 9.89 -1.39 9.01
CA TRP A 160 9.56 0.02 8.85
C TRP A 160 10.81 0.87 9.13
N PRO A 161 11.24 1.74 8.20
CA PRO A 161 12.43 2.55 8.41
C PRO A 161 12.25 3.53 9.57
N ASP A 162 13.31 3.72 10.32
CA ASP A 162 13.38 4.65 11.45
C ASP A 162 12.35 4.41 12.58
N VAL A 163 11.68 3.27 12.60
CA VAL A 163 10.74 2.90 13.66
C VAL A 163 11.45 2.10 14.75
N THR A 164 11.24 2.53 15.99
CA THR A 164 11.69 1.86 17.19
C THR A 164 10.51 1.43 18.04
N GLY A 165 10.65 0.34 18.77
CA GLY A 165 9.62 -0.25 19.62
C GLY A 165 9.66 -1.77 19.57
N GLU A 166 8.94 -2.41 20.47
CA GLU A 166 8.86 -3.87 20.55
C GLU A 166 7.43 -4.36 20.40
N TYR A 167 7.27 -5.45 19.64
CA TYR A 167 5.97 -6.11 19.49
C TYR A 167 5.51 -6.73 20.81
N ARG A 168 4.32 -6.33 21.27
CA ARG A 168 3.73 -6.76 22.55
C ARG A 168 2.48 -7.64 22.37
N GLY A 169 2.40 -8.35 21.26
CA GLY A 169 1.29 -9.27 20.98
C GLY A 169 0.05 -8.62 20.38
N THR A 170 0.07 -7.33 20.11
CA THR A 170 -1.03 -6.57 19.52
C THR A 170 -0.54 -5.60 18.45
N PRO A 171 -1.39 -5.16 17.51
CA PRO A 171 -1.05 -4.13 16.53
C PRO A 171 -1.13 -2.70 17.09
N SER A 172 -1.19 -2.52 18.42
CA SER A 172 -1.17 -1.20 19.04
C SER A 172 0.09 -0.42 18.65
N ALA A 173 -0.06 0.88 18.43
CA ALA A 173 1.04 1.81 18.22
C ALA A 173 1.73 2.24 19.53
N GLU A 174 1.17 1.87 20.68
CA GLU A 174 1.71 2.26 21.99
C GLU A 174 3.15 1.75 22.19
N GLY A 175 4.05 2.66 22.51
CA GLY A 175 5.47 2.37 22.71
C GLY A 175 6.30 2.31 21.44
N TYR A 176 5.72 2.64 20.29
CA TYR A 176 6.46 2.81 19.04
C TYR A 176 6.64 4.29 18.70
N CYS A 177 7.82 4.63 18.23
CA CYS A 177 8.12 5.98 17.75
C CYS A 177 9.11 5.94 16.57
N MET A 178 9.22 7.07 15.87
CA MET A 178 10.29 7.31 14.92
C MET A 178 11.62 7.52 15.66
N ALA A 179 12.74 7.40 14.96
CA ALA A 179 14.08 7.57 15.54
C ALA A 179 14.31 8.95 16.19
N ASP A 180 13.60 9.97 15.73
CA ASP A 180 13.62 11.32 16.30
C ASP A 180 12.68 11.50 17.51
N GLY A 181 12.00 10.45 17.95
CA GLY A 181 11.04 10.46 19.04
C GLY A 181 9.61 10.81 18.65
N THR A 182 9.31 11.08 17.39
CA THR A 182 7.94 11.31 16.93
C THR A 182 7.11 10.04 17.14
N PRO A 183 6.00 10.05 17.89
CA PRO A 183 5.17 8.88 18.11
C PRO A 183 4.58 8.33 16.80
N LEU A 184 4.50 7.00 16.68
CA LEU A 184 3.67 6.41 15.63
C LEU A 184 2.20 6.68 15.91
N THR A 185 1.47 7.04 14.85
CA THR A 185 0.05 7.34 14.91
C THR A 185 -0.71 6.50 13.91
N LEU A 186 -1.63 5.69 14.41
CA LEU A 186 -2.54 4.87 13.62
C LEU A 186 -3.99 5.20 13.98
N SER A 187 -4.92 4.93 13.08
CA SER A 187 -6.35 4.95 13.41
C SER A 187 -6.67 3.84 14.43
N GLU A 188 -7.77 3.97 15.16
CA GLU A 188 -8.23 2.92 16.08
C GLU A 188 -8.36 1.58 15.33
N LYS A 189 -8.98 1.59 14.16
CA LYS A 189 -9.15 0.43 13.31
C LYS A 189 -7.82 -0.25 12.93
N ASP A 190 -6.80 0.53 12.58
CA ASP A 190 -5.50 -0.01 12.15
C ASP A 190 -4.71 -0.65 13.31
N GLN A 191 -5.11 -0.38 14.54
CA GLN A 191 -4.55 -0.98 15.74
C GLN A 191 -5.29 -2.27 16.18
N GLU A 192 -6.30 -2.71 15.43
CA GLU A 192 -7.10 -3.88 15.75
C GLU A 192 -7.02 -5.00 14.69
N TRP A 193 -6.37 -4.74 13.55
CA TRP A 193 -6.29 -5.72 12.47
C TRP A 193 -5.61 -7.02 12.91
N PRO A 194 -6.11 -8.18 12.45
CA PRO A 194 -5.52 -9.48 12.80
C PRO A 194 -4.15 -9.66 12.13
N GLY A 195 -3.32 -10.52 12.71
CA GLY A 195 -2.12 -11.03 12.05
C GLY A 195 -2.47 -12.02 10.92
N LEU A 196 -1.45 -12.37 10.14
CA LEU A 196 -1.57 -13.20 8.94
C LEU A 196 -2.28 -14.56 9.18
N GLU A 197 -2.04 -15.22 10.29
CA GLU A 197 -2.67 -16.51 10.60
C GLU A 197 -4.17 -16.40 10.92
N LYS A 198 -4.59 -15.31 11.57
CA LYS A 198 -6.00 -15.09 11.89
C LYS A 198 -6.83 -14.70 10.68
N LYS A 199 -6.21 -14.21 9.62
CA LYS A 199 -6.90 -13.87 8.38
C LYS A 199 -7.54 -15.10 7.71
N SER A 200 -6.88 -16.25 7.75
CA SER A 200 -7.42 -17.51 7.18
C SER A 200 -8.72 -17.97 7.85
N VAL A 201 -8.90 -17.62 9.13
CA VAL A 201 -10.12 -17.94 9.91
C VAL A 201 -11.25 -16.95 9.61
N SER A 202 -10.94 -15.68 9.34
CA SER A 202 -11.92 -14.65 9.03
C SER A 202 -12.61 -14.87 7.67
N TYR A 203 -11.89 -15.36 6.66
CA TYR A 203 -12.45 -15.68 5.35
C TYR A 203 -13.48 -16.81 5.39
N THR A 204 -13.23 -17.83 6.21
CA THR A 204 -14.16 -18.96 6.41
C THR A 204 -15.39 -18.58 7.24
N HIS A 205 -15.27 -17.64 8.16
CA HIS A 205 -16.38 -17.22 9.01
C HIS A 205 -17.38 -16.30 8.29
N LEU A 206 -16.90 -15.41 7.42
CA LEU A 206 -17.77 -14.54 6.62
C LEU A 206 -18.62 -15.36 5.62
N ARG A 207 -18.03 -16.35 4.96
CA ARG A 207 -18.79 -17.26 4.08
C ARG A 207 -19.81 -18.14 4.83
N ALA A 208 -19.53 -18.50 6.09
CA ALA A 208 -20.47 -19.28 6.91
C ALA A 208 -21.70 -18.47 7.38
N HIS A 209 -21.55 -17.16 7.56
CA HIS A 209 -22.69 -16.30 7.92
C HIS A 209 -23.59 -15.96 6.73
N GLU A 210 -23.04 -15.84 5.52
CA GLU A 210 -23.87 -15.61 4.32
C GLU A 210 -24.70 -16.84 3.93
N THR A 211 -24.19 -18.05 4.17
CA THR A 211 -24.94 -19.31 3.92
C THR A 211 -26.02 -19.57 4.96
N ALA A 212 -25.92 -19.02 6.16
CA ALA A 212 -26.94 -19.21 7.22
C ALA A 212 -28.08 -18.18 7.16
N ALA A 213 -27.91 -17.07 6.44
CA ALA A 213 -28.95 -16.04 6.29
C ALA A 213 -29.87 -16.24 5.06
N ASN A 214 -29.61 -17.27 4.23
CA ASN A 214 -30.36 -17.57 3.01
C ASN A 214 -31.02 -18.96 3.03
N LEU A 215 -31.35 -19.50 4.23
CA LEU A 215 -32.20 -20.71 4.40
C LEU A 215 -33.43 -20.39 5.22
#